data_7deccb97253ec002cfa3211aad4fc028
#
_entry.id   7deccb97253ec002cfa3211aad4fc028
#
_cell.length_a   1.000
_cell.length_b   1.000
_cell.length_c   1.000
_cell.angle_alpha   90.00
_cell.angle_beta   90.00
_cell.angle_gamma   90.00
#
_symmetry.space_group_name_H-M   'P 1'
#
loop_
_entity.id
_entity.type
_entity.pdbx_description
1 polymer ?
#
loop_
_entity_poly.entity_id
_entity_poly.type
_entity_poly.pdbx_seq_one_letter_code
_entity_poly.pdbx_strand_id
1 'polypeptide(L)'
;MKRTLIAIAALLLTLFSAPAHAVVAKSVTFQAEVWADNWFALYVNGKKVGEDSTPITTEKSFNSEKIKFTATYPLTIGVFAKDFTENASGLEYIGKPNQQIGDAGIILQIREVSSGRIVAQTSSDWKVLTINKAPLNPECVTSNNPTVDCKSSNAKVPTSWASASFKDATWKFASEFSAETVGVKDGYFDFTWSPSARLVWSSDLKLDNAILLRKVVKAPTTVSATNLLTLNSPDFKNGGTLPKDFTCDGKGISPSFSWSNVPVNAQSLVLIMDTEPGPLRPGEVDTGKHFYLTIFNIPKTVNSIASAATNIGILGQNFQGKAPGYTPPCSQGPGAKKYSIYLYALSSKLTLSATEATESSLLTAMTGKVISSASLDVFYSRT
;
A
#
# COMPACT_ATOMS: atom_id res chain seq x y z
N MET A 1 12.82 -23.31 87.73
CA MET A 1 13.28 -22.62 86.51
C MET A 1 12.94 -23.48 85.30
N LYS A 2 11.82 -23.18 84.63
CA LYS A 2 11.39 -23.91 83.42
C LYS A 2 11.85 -23.12 82.19
N ARG A 3 12.66 -23.73 81.30
CA ARG A 3 13.09 -23.14 80.02
C ARG A 3 12.11 -23.59 78.92
N THR A 4 11.40 -22.64 78.36
CA THR A 4 10.51 -22.85 77.25
C THR A 4 11.33 -22.74 75.95
N LEU A 5 11.37 -23.81 75.13
CA LEU A 5 11.94 -23.81 73.77
C LEU A 5 10.87 -23.34 72.82
N ILE A 6 11.14 -22.26 72.09
CA ILE A 6 10.35 -21.79 70.99
C ILE A 6 10.92 -22.42 69.64
N ALA A 7 10.16 -23.28 68.98
CA ALA A 7 10.52 -23.84 67.71
C ALA A 7 10.06 -22.85 66.61
N ILE A 8 11.00 -22.31 65.88
CA ILE A 8 10.71 -21.48 64.65
C ILE A 8 10.57 -22.44 63.50
N ALA A 9 9.35 -22.59 62.97
CA ALA A 9 9.09 -23.30 61.72
C ALA A 9 9.40 -22.38 60.54
N ALA A 10 10.46 -22.67 59.81
CA ALA A 10 10.80 -22.00 58.56
C ALA A 10 9.92 -22.57 57.43
N LEU A 11 8.96 -21.74 56.90
CA LEU A 11 8.11 -22.06 55.77
C LEU A 11 8.91 -21.83 54.48
N LEU A 12 9.38 -22.89 53.82
CA LEU A 12 9.99 -22.83 52.48
C LEU A 12 8.89 -22.58 51.44
N LEU A 13 8.76 -21.35 50.94
CA LEU A 13 7.99 -21.05 49.73
C LEU A 13 8.78 -21.54 48.52
N THR A 14 8.39 -22.68 47.94
CA THR A 14 8.84 -23.10 46.61
C THR A 14 8.12 -22.27 45.55
N LEU A 15 8.81 -21.33 44.94
CA LEU A 15 8.34 -20.59 43.75
C LEU A 15 8.31 -21.57 42.55
N PHE A 16 7.14 -22.08 42.23
CA PHE A 16 6.91 -22.75 40.94
C PHE A 16 6.94 -21.68 39.86
N SER A 17 8.06 -21.54 39.15
CA SER A 17 8.11 -20.82 37.90
C SER A 17 7.38 -21.67 36.85
N ALA A 18 6.17 -21.23 36.45
CA ALA A 18 5.48 -21.82 35.32
C ALA A 18 6.35 -21.64 34.03
N PRO A 19 6.51 -22.68 33.21
CA PRO A 19 7.25 -22.55 31.93
C PRO A 19 6.55 -21.51 31.08
N ALA A 20 7.28 -20.49 30.67
CA ALA A 20 6.80 -19.54 29.67
C ALA A 20 6.54 -20.30 28.37
N HIS A 21 5.26 -20.46 28.03
CA HIS A 21 4.91 -21.04 26.74
C HIS A 21 5.43 -20.08 25.66
N ALA A 22 6.43 -20.51 24.92
CA ALA A 22 6.90 -19.79 23.74
C ALA A 22 5.73 -19.71 22.77
N VAL A 23 5.18 -18.52 22.56
CA VAL A 23 4.17 -18.28 21.52
C VAL A 23 4.85 -18.54 20.19
N VAL A 24 4.52 -19.67 19.55
CA VAL A 24 5.01 -19.97 18.20
C VAL A 24 4.45 -18.88 17.28
N ALA A 25 5.34 -18.08 16.72
CA ALA A 25 4.95 -17.00 15.81
C ALA A 25 4.21 -17.60 14.60
N LYS A 26 2.95 -17.20 14.42
CA LYS A 26 2.07 -17.72 13.36
C LYS A 26 2.62 -17.33 11.99
N SER A 27 2.83 -18.32 11.12
CA SER A 27 3.17 -18.11 9.73
C SER A 27 1.97 -17.53 8.98
N VAL A 28 2.19 -16.50 8.17
CA VAL A 28 1.18 -15.79 7.38
C VAL A 28 1.59 -15.83 5.91
N THR A 29 0.63 -16.00 5.02
CA THR A 29 0.85 -15.96 3.57
C THR A 29 0.64 -14.53 3.07
N PHE A 30 1.62 -14.04 2.30
CA PHE A 30 1.64 -12.72 1.69
C PHE A 30 1.73 -12.83 0.17
N GLN A 31 1.31 -11.76 -0.50
CA GLN A 31 1.52 -11.54 -1.92
C GLN A 31 2.15 -10.17 -2.10
N ALA A 32 3.31 -10.14 -2.73
CA ALA A 32 3.93 -8.93 -3.22
C ALA A 32 3.52 -8.70 -4.69
N GLU A 33 3.27 -7.45 -5.04
CA GLU A 33 3.13 -6.94 -6.38
C GLU A 33 4.24 -5.90 -6.55
N VAL A 34 5.08 -6.06 -7.58
CA VAL A 34 6.29 -5.27 -7.79
C VAL A 34 6.41 -4.91 -9.26
N TRP A 35 6.78 -3.70 -9.55
CA TRP A 35 7.27 -3.25 -10.84
C TRP A 35 8.57 -2.51 -10.65
N ALA A 36 9.56 -2.78 -11.48
CA ALA A 36 10.87 -2.12 -11.43
C ALA A 36 11.36 -1.80 -12.85
N ASP A 37 12.06 -0.70 -12.96
CA ASP A 37 12.90 -0.33 -14.09
C ASP A 37 14.35 -0.45 -13.62
N ASN A 38 15.08 -1.55 -13.89
CA ASN A 38 14.70 -2.70 -14.76
C ASN A 38 14.50 -3.99 -13.97
N TRP A 39 15.16 -4.22 -12.84
CA TRP A 39 15.23 -5.50 -12.17
C TRP A 39 15.22 -5.37 -10.65
N PHE A 40 14.67 -6.36 -9.99
CA PHE A 40 14.72 -6.45 -8.53
C PHE A 40 14.85 -7.89 -8.02
N ALA A 41 15.34 -8.02 -6.78
CA ALA A 41 15.20 -9.22 -5.95
C ALA A 41 14.59 -8.85 -4.60
N LEU A 42 13.55 -9.58 -4.20
CA LEU A 42 12.81 -9.37 -2.96
C LEU A 42 13.26 -10.34 -1.87
N TYR A 43 13.57 -9.81 -0.72
CA TYR A 43 13.96 -10.55 0.49
C TYR A 43 12.99 -10.27 1.62
N VAL A 44 12.68 -11.32 2.39
CA VAL A 44 11.88 -11.19 3.61
C VAL A 44 12.57 -11.96 4.74
N ASN A 45 12.82 -11.29 5.85
CA ASN A 45 13.50 -11.86 7.02
C ASN A 45 14.84 -12.54 6.67
N GLY A 46 15.61 -11.92 5.78
CA GLY A 46 16.93 -12.39 5.35
C GLY A 46 16.92 -13.44 4.25
N LYS A 47 15.75 -13.94 3.81
CA LYS A 47 15.63 -14.93 2.74
C LYS A 47 15.11 -14.29 1.46
N LYS A 48 15.70 -14.63 0.30
CA LYS A 48 15.16 -14.26 -1.00
C LYS A 48 13.84 -15.03 -1.20
N VAL A 49 12.75 -14.31 -1.47
CA VAL A 49 11.41 -14.89 -1.68
C VAL A 49 10.98 -14.83 -3.15
N GLY A 50 11.64 -14.01 -3.95
CA GLY A 50 11.43 -13.91 -5.39
C GLY A 50 12.33 -12.84 -6.00
N GLU A 51 12.29 -12.78 -7.30
CA GLU A 51 12.99 -11.76 -8.10
C GLU A 51 12.26 -11.60 -9.43
N ASP A 52 12.64 -10.59 -10.17
CA ASP A 52 12.19 -10.36 -11.52
C ASP A 52 12.43 -11.60 -12.39
N SER A 53 11.42 -12.03 -13.13
CA SER A 53 11.49 -13.19 -14.03
C SER A 53 12.28 -12.87 -15.30
N THR A 54 12.40 -11.58 -15.64
CA THR A 54 13.18 -11.12 -16.80
C THR A 54 14.61 -10.84 -16.37
N PRO A 55 15.61 -11.46 -17.03
CA PRO A 55 17.00 -11.18 -16.71
C PRO A 55 17.39 -9.72 -16.97
N ILE A 56 18.16 -9.12 -16.07
CA ILE A 56 18.64 -7.74 -16.21
C ILE A 56 19.59 -7.54 -17.43
N THR A 57 19.89 -8.58 -18.16
CA THR A 57 20.72 -8.51 -19.37
C THR A 57 19.97 -7.99 -20.59
N THR A 58 18.68 -7.70 -20.48
CA THR A 58 17.85 -7.17 -21.57
C THR A 58 17.52 -5.70 -21.36
N GLU A 59 17.60 -4.90 -22.40
CA GLU A 59 17.25 -3.47 -22.39
C GLU A 59 15.75 -3.22 -22.14
N LYS A 60 14.91 -4.26 -22.10
CA LYS A 60 13.46 -4.22 -21.96
C LYS A 60 12.97 -5.12 -20.83
N SER A 61 13.58 -5.00 -19.68
CA SER A 61 13.14 -5.74 -18.50
C SER A 61 12.11 -4.98 -17.66
N PHE A 62 11.12 -4.37 -18.34
CA PHE A 62 9.98 -3.76 -17.66
C PHE A 62 8.89 -4.80 -17.56
N ASN A 63 8.66 -5.33 -16.39
CA ASN A 63 7.54 -6.22 -16.15
C ASN A 63 7.09 -6.09 -14.69
N SER A 64 5.89 -6.57 -14.49
CA SER A 64 5.30 -6.64 -13.18
C SER A 64 5.36 -8.06 -12.65
N GLU A 65 5.69 -8.22 -11.38
CA GLU A 65 5.80 -9.52 -10.73
C GLU A 65 4.80 -9.66 -9.60
N LYS A 66 4.22 -10.86 -9.51
CA LYS A 66 3.33 -11.26 -8.43
C LYS A 66 3.94 -12.43 -7.67
N ILE A 67 4.51 -12.15 -6.49
CA ILE A 67 5.28 -13.11 -5.70
C ILE A 67 4.48 -13.49 -4.45
N LYS A 68 4.14 -14.79 -4.30
CA LYS A 68 3.55 -15.33 -3.06
C LYS A 68 4.64 -15.91 -2.18
N PHE A 69 4.58 -15.61 -0.88
CA PHE A 69 5.51 -16.15 0.12
C PHE A 69 4.84 -16.31 1.48
N THR A 70 5.47 -17.06 2.37
CA THR A 70 5.07 -17.18 3.79
C THR A 70 6.16 -16.63 4.69
N ALA A 71 5.76 -15.89 5.72
CA ALA A 71 6.68 -15.32 6.70
C ALA A 71 5.99 -15.14 8.05
N THR A 72 6.78 -14.86 9.08
CA THR A 72 6.30 -14.47 10.42
C THR A 72 6.64 -13.02 10.69
N TYR A 73 5.76 -12.32 11.38
CA TYR A 73 6.04 -10.96 11.87
C TYR A 73 7.07 -10.96 13.01
N PRO A 74 7.85 -9.87 13.17
CA PRO A 74 7.92 -8.71 12.28
C PRO A 74 8.53 -9.07 10.93
N LEU A 75 8.10 -8.37 9.85
CA LEU A 75 8.71 -8.56 8.53
C LEU A 75 9.86 -7.56 8.38
N THR A 76 11.03 -8.05 8.06
CA THR A 76 12.12 -7.24 7.51
C THR A 76 12.11 -7.43 6.01
N ILE A 77 11.65 -6.43 5.29
CA ILE A 77 11.58 -6.44 3.84
C ILE A 77 12.85 -5.79 3.30
N GLY A 78 13.51 -6.47 2.39
CA GLY A 78 14.67 -5.95 1.66
C GLY A 78 14.43 -6.08 0.17
N VAL A 79 14.80 -5.06 -0.59
CA VAL A 79 14.77 -5.11 -2.05
C VAL A 79 16.15 -4.71 -2.56
N PHE A 80 16.73 -5.54 -3.42
CA PHE A 80 17.86 -5.17 -4.24
C PHE A 80 17.32 -4.81 -5.61
N ALA A 81 17.36 -3.55 -5.97
CA ALA A 81 16.89 -3.05 -7.25
C ALA A 81 18.07 -2.55 -8.10
N LYS A 82 17.95 -2.74 -9.40
CA LYS A 82 18.99 -2.37 -10.37
C LYS A 82 18.36 -1.78 -11.62
N ASP A 83 18.93 -0.68 -12.05
CA ASP A 83 18.82 -0.17 -13.39
C ASP A 83 19.70 -0.99 -14.35
N PHE A 84 19.30 -1.13 -15.61
CA PHE A 84 20.11 -1.77 -16.62
C PHE A 84 21.29 -0.86 -17.01
N THR A 85 22.45 -1.45 -17.04
CA THR A 85 23.64 -0.84 -17.60
C THR A 85 24.45 -1.92 -18.33
N GLU A 86 24.95 -1.62 -19.54
CA GLU A 86 25.68 -2.61 -20.31
C GLU A 86 27.01 -3.02 -19.65
N ASN A 87 27.59 -2.08 -18.88
CA ASN A 87 28.84 -2.29 -18.17
C ASN A 87 28.97 -1.29 -17.02
N ALA A 88 30.15 -1.17 -16.41
CA ALA A 88 30.41 -0.27 -15.29
C ALA A 88 30.37 1.23 -15.63
N SER A 89 30.16 1.62 -16.89
CA SER A 89 30.04 3.04 -17.27
C SER A 89 28.75 3.69 -16.80
N GLY A 90 27.72 2.92 -16.52
CA GLY A 90 26.37 3.41 -16.20
C GLY A 90 25.60 3.89 -17.44
N LEU A 91 26.02 3.47 -18.63
CA LEU A 91 25.35 3.83 -19.87
C LEU A 91 24.59 2.66 -20.47
N GLU A 92 23.53 3.02 -21.18
CA GLU A 92 22.73 2.18 -22.05
C GLU A 92 23.01 2.48 -23.52
N TYR A 93 22.71 1.53 -24.40
CA TYR A 93 22.79 1.65 -25.87
C TYR A 93 24.17 2.09 -26.35
N ILE A 94 25.23 1.58 -25.73
CA ILE A 94 26.62 1.95 -26.02
C ILE A 94 26.94 1.73 -27.52
N GLY A 95 27.48 2.76 -28.15
CA GLY A 95 27.83 2.76 -29.57
C GLY A 95 26.61 2.92 -30.53
N LYS A 96 25.41 3.15 -29.99
CA LYS A 96 24.19 3.43 -30.78
C LYS A 96 23.88 4.94 -30.74
N PRO A 97 23.10 5.47 -31.72
CA PRO A 97 22.73 6.89 -31.76
C PRO A 97 21.96 7.38 -30.53
N ASN A 98 21.31 6.46 -29.79
CA ASN A 98 20.55 6.74 -28.58
C ASN A 98 21.32 6.39 -27.30
N GLN A 99 22.67 6.34 -27.34
CA GLN A 99 23.49 6.14 -26.16
C GLN A 99 23.11 7.17 -25.08
N GLN A 100 22.82 6.71 -23.88
CA GLN A 100 22.29 7.53 -22.80
C GLN A 100 22.71 7.02 -21.42
N ILE A 101 22.56 7.88 -20.43
CA ILE A 101 22.55 7.47 -19.02
C ILE A 101 21.18 6.86 -18.75
N GLY A 102 21.12 5.76 -18.01
CA GLY A 102 19.88 5.06 -17.67
C GLY A 102 18.90 5.89 -16.84
N ASP A 103 17.76 5.34 -16.61
CA ASP A 103 16.71 5.80 -15.71
C ASP A 103 16.28 4.62 -14.83
N ALA A 104 15.73 4.91 -13.65
CA ALA A 104 15.45 3.87 -12.69
C ALA A 104 14.18 4.15 -11.91
N GLY A 105 13.61 3.12 -11.30
CA GLY A 105 12.46 3.28 -10.44
C GLY A 105 11.89 1.96 -9.97
N ILE A 106 11.28 1.93 -8.81
CA ILE A 106 10.59 0.75 -8.30
C ILE A 106 9.35 1.15 -7.50
N ILE A 107 8.30 0.36 -7.64
CA ILE A 107 7.13 0.40 -6.78
C ILE A 107 6.80 -1.02 -6.31
N LEU A 108 6.42 -1.13 -5.05
CA LEU A 108 6.07 -2.40 -4.43
C LEU A 108 4.91 -2.21 -3.47
N GLN A 109 4.00 -3.17 -3.45
CA GLN A 109 3.03 -3.34 -2.37
C GLN A 109 2.95 -4.81 -1.96
N ILE A 110 2.77 -5.05 -0.66
CA ILE A 110 2.62 -6.39 -0.10
C ILE A 110 1.30 -6.45 0.65
N ARG A 111 0.49 -7.44 0.33
CA ARG A 111 -0.77 -7.73 1.03
C ARG A 111 -0.74 -9.06 1.75
N GLU A 112 -1.40 -9.14 2.87
CA GLU A 112 -1.74 -10.39 3.53
C GLU A 112 -2.88 -11.07 2.76
N VAL A 113 -2.67 -12.31 2.30
CA VAL A 113 -3.62 -12.99 1.40
C VAL A 113 -4.97 -13.24 2.07
N SER A 114 -4.97 -13.61 3.36
CA SER A 114 -6.19 -13.96 4.09
C SER A 114 -7.14 -12.78 4.33
N SER A 115 -6.59 -11.57 4.47
CA SER A 115 -7.36 -10.37 4.79
C SER A 115 -7.43 -9.36 3.64
N GLY A 116 -6.62 -9.54 2.59
CA GLY A 116 -6.43 -8.55 1.52
C GLY A 116 -5.72 -7.26 1.96
N ARG A 117 -5.41 -7.13 3.25
CA ARG A 117 -4.83 -5.91 3.82
C ARG A 117 -3.41 -5.68 3.33
N ILE A 118 -3.13 -4.48 2.82
CA ILE A 118 -1.77 -4.05 2.51
C ILE A 118 -1.00 -3.84 3.81
N VAL A 119 0.13 -4.51 3.93
CA VAL A 119 0.98 -4.51 5.12
C VAL A 119 2.28 -3.74 4.90
N ALA A 120 2.69 -3.57 3.65
CA ALA A 120 3.82 -2.75 3.25
C ALA A 120 3.60 -2.21 1.84
N GLN A 121 4.13 -1.03 1.59
CA GLN A 121 4.22 -0.40 0.27
C GLN A 121 5.41 0.52 0.24
N THR A 122 5.97 0.76 -0.93
CA THR A 122 7.07 1.71 -1.09
C THR A 122 6.62 3.13 -0.85
N SER A 123 7.45 3.91 -0.16
CA SER A 123 7.26 5.31 0.19
C SER A 123 8.59 5.90 0.70
N SER A 124 8.64 7.20 0.94
CA SER A 124 9.82 7.88 1.46
C SER A 124 10.27 7.43 2.87
N ASP A 125 9.50 6.58 3.55
CA ASP A 125 9.88 6.03 4.86
C ASP A 125 10.71 4.73 4.78
N TRP A 126 11.06 4.29 3.58
CA TRP A 126 11.99 3.19 3.37
C TRP A 126 13.43 3.67 3.48
N LYS A 127 14.30 2.83 4.03
CA LYS A 127 15.75 3.07 4.03
C LYS A 127 16.35 2.66 2.70
N VAL A 128 17.32 3.44 2.21
CA VAL A 128 18.02 3.20 0.95
C VAL A 128 19.54 3.31 1.11
N LEU A 129 20.25 2.42 0.43
CA LEU A 129 21.70 2.44 0.28
C LEU A 129 22.07 2.27 -1.21
N THR A 130 22.77 3.24 -1.78
CA THR A 130 23.31 3.13 -3.14
C THR A 130 24.51 2.18 -3.15
N ILE A 131 24.47 1.19 -4.03
CA ILE A 131 25.52 0.18 -4.22
C ILE A 131 26.39 0.49 -5.42
N ASN A 132 25.79 0.94 -6.52
CA ASN A 132 26.53 1.37 -7.71
C ASN A 132 26.07 2.77 -8.10
N LYS A 133 27.04 3.62 -8.43
CA LYS A 133 26.81 4.95 -9.00
C LYS A 133 27.71 5.15 -10.21
N ALA A 134 27.10 5.41 -11.36
CA ALA A 134 27.78 5.67 -12.62
C ALA A 134 26.83 6.36 -13.62
N PRO A 135 27.36 7.21 -14.53
CA PRO A 135 28.74 7.74 -14.51
C PRO A 135 28.91 8.83 -13.44
N LEU A 136 30.09 8.89 -12.80
CA LEU A 136 30.44 9.98 -11.88
C LEU A 136 30.79 11.29 -12.63
N ASN A 137 31.01 11.19 -13.93
CA ASN A 137 31.31 12.26 -14.87
C ASN A 137 30.33 12.16 -16.06
N PRO A 138 29.07 12.67 -15.91
CA PRO A 138 27.98 12.48 -16.90
C PRO A 138 28.33 12.94 -18.33
N GLU A 139 29.31 13.84 -18.50
CA GLU A 139 29.78 14.28 -19.80
C GLU A 139 30.37 13.14 -20.65
N CYS A 140 30.74 12.02 -20.04
CA CYS A 140 31.26 10.85 -20.77
C CYS A 140 30.15 10.13 -21.58
N VAL A 141 28.87 10.53 -21.45
CA VAL A 141 27.74 9.93 -22.21
C VAL A 141 27.97 10.00 -23.72
N THR A 142 28.71 10.96 -24.22
CA THR A 142 29.01 11.10 -25.64
C THR A 142 30.33 10.42 -26.07
N SER A 143 31.00 9.71 -25.16
CA SER A 143 32.23 9.01 -25.44
C SER A 143 32.04 7.85 -26.42
N ASN A 144 33.02 7.67 -27.30
CA ASN A 144 33.13 6.47 -28.12
C ASN A 144 33.74 5.28 -27.38
N ASN A 145 34.29 5.50 -26.17
CA ASN A 145 34.88 4.45 -25.32
C ASN A 145 34.45 4.65 -23.85
N PRO A 146 33.14 4.56 -23.55
CA PRO A 146 32.61 4.89 -22.23
C PRO A 146 33.12 3.97 -21.11
N THR A 147 33.53 2.74 -21.43
CA THR A 147 34.14 1.81 -20.47
C THR A 147 35.41 2.34 -19.83
N VAL A 148 36.17 3.16 -20.58
CA VAL A 148 37.41 3.79 -20.11
C VAL A 148 37.16 5.20 -19.57
N ASP A 149 36.30 5.95 -20.24
CA ASP A 149 36.13 7.38 -19.98
C ASP A 149 35.11 7.65 -18.85
N CYS A 150 34.13 6.79 -18.67
CA CYS A 150 33.15 6.95 -17.59
C CYS A 150 33.67 6.38 -16.27
N LYS A 151 33.54 7.16 -15.22
CA LYS A 151 33.97 6.78 -13.88
C LYS A 151 32.79 6.19 -13.10
N SER A 152 33.03 5.18 -12.27
CA SER A 152 32.02 4.58 -11.42
C SER A 152 32.48 4.44 -9.96
N SER A 153 31.53 4.30 -9.08
CA SER A 153 31.72 3.97 -7.68
C SER A 153 30.87 2.76 -7.30
N ASN A 154 31.49 1.78 -6.66
CA ASN A 154 30.85 0.57 -6.23
C ASN A 154 31.03 0.38 -4.72
N ALA A 155 29.95 0.28 -3.97
CA ALA A 155 29.95 -0.11 -2.58
C ALA A 155 29.74 -1.62 -2.45
N LYS A 156 30.38 -2.22 -1.44
CA LYS A 156 30.12 -3.62 -1.11
C LYS A 156 28.72 -3.78 -0.56
N VAL A 157 27.95 -4.75 -1.06
CA VAL A 157 26.67 -5.15 -0.45
C VAL A 157 26.94 -5.65 0.97
N PRO A 158 26.34 -5.04 2.01
CA PRO A 158 26.60 -5.44 3.39
C PRO A 158 26.11 -6.87 3.64
N THR A 159 26.89 -7.65 4.38
CA THR A 159 26.47 -8.99 4.76
C THR A 159 25.19 -8.97 5.60
N SER A 160 24.26 -9.86 5.32
CA SER A 160 22.98 -9.98 6.05
C SER A 160 22.11 -8.71 6.08
N TRP A 161 22.29 -7.82 5.12
CA TRP A 161 21.58 -6.53 5.05
C TRP A 161 20.05 -6.65 5.11
N ALA A 162 19.48 -7.76 4.59
CA ALA A 162 18.05 -8.02 4.60
C ALA A 162 17.55 -8.71 5.89
N SER A 163 18.43 -8.97 6.87
CA SER A 163 18.05 -9.63 8.12
C SER A 163 17.49 -8.67 9.16
N ALA A 164 16.71 -9.20 10.11
CA ALA A 164 16.14 -8.40 11.21
C ALA A 164 17.20 -7.80 12.16
N SER A 165 18.38 -8.44 12.26
CA SER A 165 19.46 -7.98 13.14
C SER A 165 20.33 -6.87 12.53
N PHE A 166 20.23 -6.64 11.23
CA PHE A 166 21.01 -5.61 10.54
C PHE A 166 20.62 -4.21 11.00
N LYS A 167 21.62 -3.34 11.18
CA LYS A 167 21.43 -1.95 11.60
C LYS A 167 21.56 -1.01 10.39
N ASP A 168 20.46 -0.39 10.03
CA ASP A 168 20.37 0.52 8.87
C ASP A 168 20.28 2.01 9.28
N ALA A 169 20.69 2.34 10.49
CA ALA A 169 20.58 3.71 11.02
C ALA A 169 21.32 4.76 10.18
N THR A 170 22.41 4.37 9.51
CA THR A 170 23.20 5.24 8.64
C THR A 170 22.67 5.34 7.22
N TRP A 171 21.73 4.49 6.83
CA TRP A 171 21.11 4.56 5.51
C TRP A 171 20.24 5.80 5.38
N LYS A 172 20.21 6.37 4.19
CA LYS A 172 19.30 7.48 3.88
C LYS A 172 17.86 6.99 3.78
N PHE A 173 16.92 7.90 3.66
CA PHE A 173 15.57 7.60 3.26
C PHE A 173 15.45 7.64 1.74
N ALA A 174 14.57 6.81 1.19
CA ALA A 174 14.24 6.80 -0.22
C ALA A 174 13.56 8.12 -0.64
N SER A 175 13.77 8.50 -1.89
CA SER A 175 13.06 9.60 -2.54
C SER A 175 11.87 9.07 -3.31
N GLU A 176 10.76 9.83 -3.32
CA GLU A 176 9.56 9.53 -4.09
C GLU A 176 9.59 10.28 -5.42
N PHE A 177 9.09 9.64 -6.47
CA PHE A 177 9.04 10.19 -7.82
C PHE A 177 7.66 9.99 -8.43
N SER A 178 7.30 10.84 -9.38
CA SER A 178 6.07 10.66 -10.16
C SER A 178 6.26 9.59 -11.25
N ALA A 179 5.16 9.01 -11.72
CA ALA A 179 5.17 8.09 -12.84
C ALA A 179 5.75 8.72 -14.13
N GLU A 180 5.48 10.01 -14.33
CA GLU A 180 6.06 10.78 -15.45
C GLU A 180 7.57 10.92 -15.32
N THR A 181 8.08 11.22 -14.11
CA THR A 181 9.53 11.37 -13.87
C THR A 181 10.30 10.07 -14.07
N VAL A 182 9.73 8.95 -13.64
CA VAL A 182 10.31 7.60 -13.84
C VAL A 182 10.13 7.13 -15.29
N GLY A 183 9.14 7.66 -16.01
CA GLY A 183 8.83 7.21 -17.36
C GLY A 183 8.25 5.79 -17.40
N VAL A 184 7.32 5.49 -16.48
CA VAL A 184 6.77 4.13 -16.33
C VAL A 184 6.27 3.55 -17.64
N LYS A 185 6.51 2.27 -17.85
CA LYS A 185 6.30 1.54 -19.11
C LYS A 185 5.50 0.25 -18.85
N ASP A 186 5.61 -0.69 -19.76
CA ASP A 186 4.93 -1.97 -19.73
C ASP A 186 4.97 -2.66 -18.36
N GLY A 187 3.87 -3.30 -17.98
CA GLY A 187 3.72 -3.96 -16.69
C GLY A 187 3.31 -3.05 -15.53
N TYR A 188 3.61 -1.75 -15.57
CA TYR A 188 3.24 -0.85 -14.47
C TYR A 188 1.74 -0.79 -14.24
N PHE A 189 0.95 -0.82 -15.29
CA PHE A 189 -0.52 -0.74 -15.26
C PHE A 189 -1.22 -2.09 -15.07
N ASP A 190 -0.46 -3.19 -14.93
CA ASP A 190 -1.02 -4.52 -14.67
C ASP A 190 -1.57 -4.64 -13.24
N PHE A 191 -1.18 -3.73 -12.36
CA PHE A 191 -1.64 -3.69 -10.97
C PHE A 191 -2.37 -2.39 -10.65
N THR A 192 -3.40 -2.51 -9.81
CA THR A 192 -3.96 -1.36 -9.12
C THR A 192 -3.11 -1.08 -7.88
N TRP A 193 -2.28 -0.05 -7.95
CA TRP A 193 -1.45 0.36 -6.85
C TRP A 193 -2.28 0.98 -5.73
N SER A 194 -1.90 0.69 -4.48
CA SER A 194 -2.44 1.39 -3.32
C SER A 194 -2.26 2.90 -3.48
N PRO A 195 -3.25 3.72 -3.12
CA PRO A 195 -3.11 5.19 -3.16
C PRO A 195 -1.92 5.74 -2.37
N SER A 196 -1.37 4.96 -1.46
CA SER A 196 -0.18 5.32 -0.67
C SER A 196 1.11 4.68 -1.18
N ALA A 197 1.06 3.80 -2.18
CA ALA A 197 2.26 3.30 -2.82
C ALA A 197 2.91 4.39 -3.67
N ARG A 198 4.23 4.49 -3.63
CA ARG A 198 5.01 5.48 -4.37
C ARG A 198 6.13 4.80 -5.15
N LEU A 199 6.39 5.30 -6.33
CA LEU A 199 7.64 5.03 -7.03
C LEU A 199 8.77 5.63 -6.19
N VAL A 200 9.76 4.82 -5.89
CA VAL A 200 10.90 5.23 -5.07
C VAL A 200 12.21 4.81 -5.69
N TRP A 201 13.25 5.55 -5.33
CA TRP A 201 14.64 5.23 -5.62
C TRP A 201 15.53 5.88 -4.54
N SER A 202 16.84 5.97 -4.81
CA SER A 202 17.71 6.89 -4.09
C SER A 202 17.36 8.35 -4.43
N SER A 203 18.23 9.30 -4.16
CA SER A 203 18.00 10.70 -4.56
C SER A 203 18.26 10.98 -6.06
N ASP A 204 18.73 9.98 -6.81
CA ASP A 204 19.18 10.17 -8.21
C ASP A 204 18.76 8.95 -9.04
N LEU A 205 17.76 9.14 -9.93
CA LEU A 205 17.24 8.10 -10.81
C LEU A 205 18.21 7.68 -11.92
N LYS A 206 19.14 8.57 -12.28
CA LYS A 206 20.01 8.39 -13.45
C LYS A 206 21.38 7.85 -13.13
N LEU A 207 21.93 8.24 -11.98
CA LEU A 207 23.30 7.91 -11.65
C LEU A 207 23.42 6.78 -10.63
N ASP A 208 22.38 6.51 -9.86
CA ASP A 208 22.40 5.44 -8.86
C ASP A 208 21.80 4.16 -9.45
N ASN A 209 22.63 3.35 -10.14
CA ASN A 209 22.20 2.20 -10.95
C ASN A 209 21.91 0.93 -10.14
N ALA A 210 22.28 0.87 -8.88
CA ALA A 210 21.95 -0.26 -8.01
C ALA A 210 21.76 0.22 -6.57
N ILE A 211 20.64 -0.18 -5.98
CA ILE A 211 20.27 0.24 -4.62
C ILE A 211 19.78 -0.94 -3.79
N LEU A 212 19.96 -0.82 -2.49
CA LEU A 212 19.24 -1.66 -1.51
C LEU A 212 18.17 -0.81 -0.84
N LEU A 213 16.95 -1.32 -0.81
CA LEU A 213 15.85 -0.75 -0.04
C LEU A 213 15.52 -1.64 1.15
N ARG A 214 15.14 -1.05 2.27
CA ARG A 214 14.84 -1.79 3.49
C ARG A 214 13.70 -1.15 4.29
N LYS A 215 12.79 -2.01 4.80
CA LYS A 215 11.68 -1.63 5.67
C LYS A 215 11.41 -2.69 6.71
N VAL A 216 11.15 -2.29 7.94
CA VAL A 216 10.67 -3.19 9.00
C VAL A 216 9.19 -2.94 9.24
N VAL A 217 8.39 -3.98 9.09
CA VAL A 217 6.94 -3.99 9.35
C VAL A 217 6.70 -4.75 10.64
N LYS A 218 6.25 -4.06 11.65
CA LYS A 218 5.87 -4.69 12.93
C LYS A 218 4.68 -5.61 12.71
N ALA A 219 4.57 -6.65 13.57
CA ALA A 219 3.30 -7.37 13.63
C ALA A 219 2.18 -6.35 13.81
N PRO A 220 1.05 -6.51 13.09
CA PRO A 220 -0.13 -5.77 13.49
C PRO A 220 -0.30 -6.04 14.98
N THR A 221 -0.42 -4.99 15.76
CA THR A 221 -0.91 -5.16 17.13
C THR A 221 -2.10 -6.08 16.98
N THR A 222 -2.08 -7.25 17.62
CA THR A 222 -3.20 -8.19 17.58
C THR A 222 -4.41 -7.46 18.17
N VAL A 223 -5.09 -6.70 17.33
CA VAL A 223 -6.49 -6.42 17.58
C VAL A 223 -7.09 -7.80 17.43
N SER A 224 -7.55 -8.38 18.52
CA SER A 224 -8.29 -9.65 18.50
C SER A 224 -9.24 -9.58 17.30
N ALA A 225 -9.44 -10.66 16.57
CA ALA A 225 -10.37 -10.67 15.41
C ALA A 225 -11.77 -10.13 15.77
N THR A 226 -12.07 -10.05 17.08
CA THR A 226 -13.26 -9.41 17.66
C THR A 226 -13.22 -7.87 17.63
N ASN A 227 -12.09 -7.23 17.27
CA ASN A 227 -11.91 -5.77 17.33
C ASN A 227 -11.46 -5.13 16.00
N LEU A 228 -11.63 -5.82 14.86
CA LEU A 228 -11.43 -5.19 13.56
C LEU A 228 -12.60 -4.25 13.26
N LEU A 229 -12.29 -3.07 12.69
CA LEU A 229 -13.34 -2.18 12.16
C LEU A 229 -14.21 -3.01 11.21
N THR A 230 -15.52 -3.00 11.43
CA THR A 230 -16.50 -3.67 10.57
C THR A 230 -17.40 -2.63 9.91
N LEU A 231 -17.87 -2.94 8.73
CA LEU A 231 -18.88 -2.16 8.01
C LEU A 231 -20.00 -3.11 7.57
N ASN A 232 -21.23 -2.72 7.82
CA ASN A 232 -22.43 -3.47 7.45
C ASN A 232 -23.49 -2.49 6.94
N SER A 233 -24.49 -3.03 6.24
CA SER A 233 -25.74 -2.33 5.95
C SER A 233 -26.93 -3.16 6.44
N PRO A 234 -27.92 -2.54 7.10
CA PRO A 234 -29.18 -3.23 7.38
C PRO A 234 -30.02 -3.45 6.12
N ASP A 235 -29.72 -2.72 5.05
CA ASP A 235 -30.53 -2.70 3.82
C ASP A 235 -30.13 -3.80 2.83
N PHE A 236 -28.89 -4.31 2.90
CA PHE A 236 -28.37 -5.39 2.05
C PHE A 236 -27.21 -6.13 2.69
N LYS A 237 -26.92 -7.33 2.20
CA LYS A 237 -25.77 -8.14 2.62
C LYS A 237 -24.56 -7.89 1.73
N ASN A 238 -23.36 -8.10 2.27
CA ASN A 238 -22.12 -8.09 1.49
C ASN A 238 -22.20 -9.10 0.34
N GLY A 239 -21.90 -8.66 -0.88
CA GLY A 239 -22.05 -9.45 -2.11
C GLY A 239 -23.51 -9.62 -2.57
N GLY A 240 -24.47 -8.97 -1.91
CA GLY A 240 -25.91 -9.04 -2.27
C GLY A 240 -26.31 -8.03 -3.35
N THR A 241 -27.62 -7.89 -3.56
CA THR A 241 -28.21 -6.95 -4.51
C THR A 241 -28.58 -5.64 -3.82
N LEU A 242 -28.24 -4.51 -4.44
CA LEU A 242 -28.68 -3.19 -3.98
C LEU A 242 -30.18 -3.01 -4.25
N PRO A 243 -31.00 -2.78 -3.21
CA PRO A 243 -32.44 -2.57 -3.39
C PRO A 243 -32.75 -1.34 -4.24
N LYS A 244 -33.84 -1.40 -5.02
CA LYS A 244 -34.24 -0.33 -5.95
C LYS A 244 -34.39 1.05 -5.30
N ASP A 245 -34.81 1.12 -4.05
CA ASP A 245 -34.99 2.39 -3.31
C ASP A 245 -33.69 3.22 -3.25
N PHE A 246 -32.55 2.58 -3.33
CA PHE A 246 -31.22 3.23 -3.31
C PHE A 246 -30.66 3.52 -4.70
N THR A 247 -31.44 3.31 -5.74
CA THR A 247 -31.03 3.50 -7.15
C THR A 247 -31.91 4.52 -7.83
N CYS A 248 -31.54 4.93 -9.06
CA CYS A 248 -32.39 5.83 -9.86
C CYS A 248 -33.70 5.19 -10.34
N ASP A 249 -33.87 3.89 -10.14
CA ASP A 249 -35.09 3.17 -10.49
C ASP A 249 -36.08 3.09 -9.31
N GLY A 250 -35.73 3.69 -8.17
CA GLY A 250 -36.54 3.78 -6.97
C GLY A 250 -36.55 5.19 -6.35
N LYS A 251 -36.41 5.29 -5.04
CA LYS A 251 -36.46 6.58 -4.33
C LYS A 251 -35.19 7.44 -4.52
N GLY A 252 -34.08 6.84 -4.92
CA GLY A 252 -32.83 7.51 -5.13
C GLY A 252 -32.18 8.05 -3.84
N ILE A 253 -32.44 7.44 -2.70
CA ILE A 253 -31.89 7.81 -1.39
C ILE A 253 -30.65 6.98 -1.06
N SER A 254 -29.74 7.51 -0.25
CA SER A 254 -28.57 6.73 0.19
C SER A 254 -28.97 5.59 1.13
N PRO A 255 -28.30 4.43 1.09
CA PRO A 255 -28.51 3.33 2.04
C PRO A 255 -28.12 3.73 3.46
N SER A 256 -28.58 2.93 4.43
CA SER A 256 -28.12 2.97 5.81
C SER A 256 -26.82 2.18 5.94
N PHE A 257 -25.93 2.63 6.83
CA PHE A 257 -24.69 1.94 7.16
C PHE A 257 -24.52 1.86 8.68
N SER A 258 -23.89 0.77 9.13
CA SER A 258 -23.51 0.61 10.52
C SER A 258 -22.11 0.01 10.61
N TRP A 259 -21.39 0.32 11.68
CA TRP A 259 -20.06 -0.17 11.92
C TRP A 259 -19.78 -0.38 13.39
N SER A 260 -18.75 -1.16 13.68
CA SER A 260 -18.28 -1.40 15.04
C SER A 260 -16.75 -1.46 15.07
N ASN A 261 -16.23 -1.47 16.29
CA ASN A 261 -14.79 -1.59 16.53
C ASN A 261 -13.96 -0.45 15.92
N VAL A 262 -14.46 0.78 15.98
CA VAL A 262 -13.69 1.97 15.63
C VAL A 262 -12.45 2.03 16.52
N PRO A 263 -11.23 2.14 15.94
CA PRO A 263 -10.02 2.21 16.75
C PRO A 263 -10.04 3.36 17.75
N VAL A 264 -9.59 3.11 18.98
CA VAL A 264 -9.61 4.09 20.07
C VAL A 264 -8.83 5.37 19.75
N ASN A 265 -7.77 5.24 18.94
CA ASN A 265 -6.92 6.34 18.47
C ASN A 265 -7.46 7.04 17.21
N ALA A 266 -8.61 6.61 16.66
CA ALA A 266 -9.28 7.33 15.58
C ALA A 266 -9.72 8.73 16.06
N GLN A 267 -9.65 9.70 15.15
CA GLN A 267 -10.16 11.05 15.37
C GLN A 267 -11.37 11.37 14.48
N SER A 268 -11.48 10.70 13.34
CA SER A 268 -12.60 10.81 12.42
C SER A 268 -12.74 9.56 11.56
N LEU A 269 -13.90 9.44 10.88
CA LEU A 269 -14.12 8.41 9.88
C LEU A 269 -14.44 9.06 8.53
N VAL A 270 -14.20 8.30 7.45
CA VAL A 270 -14.60 8.64 6.08
C VAL A 270 -15.32 7.44 5.48
N LEU A 271 -16.47 7.68 4.84
CA LEU A 271 -17.23 6.69 4.10
C LEU A 271 -17.28 7.10 2.63
N ILE A 272 -16.92 6.18 1.74
CA ILE A 272 -16.92 6.37 0.28
C ILE A 272 -17.69 5.21 -0.35
N MET A 273 -18.59 5.51 -1.29
CA MET A 273 -19.23 4.53 -2.16
C MET A 273 -18.84 4.81 -3.61
N ASP A 274 -18.19 3.85 -4.26
CA ASP A 274 -17.74 3.95 -5.65
C ASP A 274 -18.13 2.74 -6.50
N THR A 275 -17.84 2.81 -7.79
CA THR A 275 -17.88 1.66 -8.71
C THR A 275 -16.75 1.77 -9.73
N GLU A 276 -16.16 0.65 -10.09
CA GLU A 276 -15.27 0.59 -11.23
C GLU A 276 -16.08 0.79 -12.51
N PRO A 277 -15.65 1.63 -13.46
CA PRO A 277 -16.27 1.72 -14.76
C PRO A 277 -16.20 0.35 -15.45
N GLY A 278 -17.25 0.03 -16.19
CA GLY A 278 -17.25 -1.16 -17.05
C GLY A 278 -16.29 -0.97 -18.24
N PRO A 279 -16.10 -2.03 -19.06
CA PRO A 279 -15.33 -1.91 -20.28
C PRO A 279 -15.88 -0.78 -21.15
N LEU A 280 -14.97 0.08 -21.63
CA LEU A 280 -15.32 1.19 -22.52
C LEU A 280 -15.86 0.65 -23.84
N ARG A 281 -16.92 1.25 -24.34
CA ARG A 281 -17.38 1.02 -25.70
C ARG A 281 -16.52 1.79 -26.71
N PRO A 282 -16.44 1.36 -27.97
CA PRO A 282 -15.73 2.14 -28.97
C PRO A 282 -16.21 3.59 -29.01
N GLY A 283 -15.30 4.54 -28.79
CA GLY A 283 -15.59 5.99 -28.80
C GLY A 283 -15.99 6.56 -27.41
N GLU A 284 -16.13 5.75 -26.37
CA GLU A 284 -16.31 6.25 -24.99
C GLU A 284 -14.97 6.73 -24.42
N VAL A 285 -15.02 7.82 -23.66
CA VAL A 285 -13.88 8.35 -22.90
C VAL A 285 -13.89 7.71 -21.51
N ASP A 286 -12.75 7.23 -21.05
CA ASP A 286 -12.59 6.76 -19.67
C ASP A 286 -12.77 7.95 -18.71
N THR A 287 -13.84 7.92 -17.93
CA THR A 287 -14.14 8.93 -16.92
C THR A 287 -13.60 8.52 -15.54
N GLY A 288 -12.87 7.42 -15.44
CA GLY A 288 -12.36 6.87 -14.20
C GLY A 288 -13.46 6.30 -13.29
N LYS A 289 -13.14 6.08 -12.04
CA LYS A 289 -14.10 5.63 -11.03
C LYS A 289 -15.24 6.63 -10.83
N HIS A 290 -16.46 6.09 -10.74
CA HIS A 290 -17.64 6.88 -10.37
C HIS A 290 -17.90 6.73 -8.86
N PHE A 291 -17.81 7.82 -8.14
CA PHE A 291 -18.14 7.88 -6.71
C PHE A 291 -19.54 8.45 -6.49
N TYR A 292 -20.32 7.72 -5.73
CA TYR A 292 -21.77 7.95 -5.54
C TYR A 292 -22.09 8.64 -4.23
N LEU A 293 -21.25 8.41 -3.22
CA LEU A 293 -21.38 9.01 -1.88
C LEU A 293 -20.01 9.17 -1.26
N THR A 294 -19.75 10.38 -0.76
CA THR A 294 -18.59 10.64 0.08
C THR A 294 -19.06 11.35 1.34
N ILE A 295 -18.70 10.83 2.50
CA ILE A 295 -18.95 11.47 3.81
C ILE A 295 -17.65 11.45 4.58
N PHE A 296 -17.17 12.59 5.03
CA PHE A 296 -15.93 12.69 5.78
C PHE A 296 -16.08 13.44 7.10
N ASN A 297 -15.06 13.38 7.93
CA ASN A 297 -15.10 13.93 9.30
C ASN A 297 -16.27 13.39 10.12
N ILE A 298 -16.70 12.16 9.87
CA ILE A 298 -17.69 11.47 10.69
C ILE A 298 -17.09 11.33 12.10
N PRO A 299 -17.80 11.76 13.17
CA PRO A 299 -17.30 11.63 14.54
C PRO A 299 -17.05 10.15 14.89
N LYS A 300 -15.93 9.85 15.53
CA LYS A 300 -15.57 8.48 15.95
C LYS A 300 -16.56 7.81 16.91
N THR A 301 -17.38 8.61 17.56
CA THR A 301 -18.43 8.16 18.50
C THR A 301 -19.71 7.72 17.81
N VAL A 302 -19.86 8.04 16.52
CA VAL A 302 -20.97 7.58 15.69
C VAL A 302 -20.69 6.16 15.23
N ASN A 303 -21.70 5.30 15.23
CA ASN A 303 -21.59 3.90 14.81
C ASN A 303 -22.58 3.52 13.69
N SER A 304 -23.36 4.48 13.21
CA SER A 304 -24.30 4.27 12.10
C SER A 304 -24.69 5.57 11.42
N ILE A 305 -25.12 5.47 10.17
CA ILE A 305 -25.78 6.52 9.38
C ILE A 305 -27.07 5.94 8.86
N ALA A 306 -28.18 6.61 9.12
CA ALA A 306 -29.48 6.22 8.60
C ALA A 306 -29.58 6.51 7.10
N SER A 307 -30.50 5.83 6.41
CA SER A 307 -30.83 6.14 5.02
C SER A 307 -31.21 7.61 4.85
N ALA A 308 -30.73 8.22 3.78
CA ALA A 308 -30.95 9.64 3.45
C ALA A 308 -30.43 10.65 4.49
N ALA A 309 -29.60 10.24 5.47
CA ALA A 309 -29.08 11.16 6.47
C ALA A 309 -28.06 12.14 5.84
N THR A 310 -28.17 13.41 6.20
CA THR A 310 -27.30 14.50 5.70
C THR A 310 -26.57 15.26 6.81
N ASN A 311 -26.82 14.90 8.07
CA ASN A 311 -26.38 15.63 9.27
C ASN A 311 -25.25 14.93 10.04
N ILE A 312 -24.67 13.86 9.49
CA ILE A 312 -23.58 13.12 10.12
C ILE A 312 -22.32 13.24 9.27
N GLY A 313 -21.29 13.90 9.81
CA GLY A 313 -20.10 14.24 9.05
C GLY A 313 -20.34 15.38 8.04
N ILE A 314 -19.50 15.45 7.03
CA ILE A 314 -19.60 16.42 5.93
C ILE A 314 -19.80 15.64 4.63
N LEU A 315 -20.87 15.91 3.92
CA LEU A 315 -21.10 15.36 2.59
C LEU A 315 -20.13 16.02 1.61
N GLY A 316 -19.38 15.20 0.87
CA GLY A 316 -18.53 15.67 -0.22
C GLY A 316 -19.22 15.55 -1.57
N GLN A 317 -18.45 15.85 -2.62
CA GLN A 317 -18.90 15.76 -4.01
C GLN A 317 -19.18 14.31 -4.40
N ASN A 318 -19.98 14.16 -5.45
CA ASN A 318 -20.19 12.93 -6.19
C ASN A 318 -19.73 13.10 -7.66
N PHE A 319 -19.69 12.03 -8.46
CA PHE A 319 -19.17 12.08 -9.82
C PHE A 319 -19.94 13.03 -10.76
N GLN A 320 -21.16 13.42 -10.43
CA GLN A 320 -21.93 14.38 -11.23
C GLN A 320 -21.47 15.82 -11.01
N GLY A 321 -20.75 16.12 -9.91
CA GLY A 321 -20.18 17.44 -9.63
C GLY A 321 -21.20 18.57 -9.45
N LYS A 322 -22.50 18.25 -9.31
CA LYS A 322 -23.56 19.28 -9.23
C LYS A 322 -23.73 19.87 -7.85
N ALA A 323 -23.64 19.04 -6.82
CA ALA A 323 -23.73 19.42 -5.41
C ALA A 323 -23.19 18.29 -4.54
N PRO A 324 -22.66 18.59 -3.32
CA PRO A 324 -22.36 17.56 -2.34
C PRO A 324 -23.58 16.69 -2.04
N GLY A 325 -23.38 15.36 -1.93
CA GLY A 325 -24.44 14.46 -1.57
C GLY A 325 -24.39 13.11 -2.31
N TYR A 326 -25.46 12.35 -2.16
CA TYR A 326 -25.62 11.06 -2.81
C TYR A 326 -26.13 11.21 -4.25
N THR A 327 -25.52 10.45 -5.16
CA THR A 327 -26.04 10.21 -6.51
C THR A 327 -26.46 8.75 -6.61
N PRO A 328 -27.74 8.46 -6.95
CA PRO A 328 -28.17 7.08 -6.99
C PRO A 328 -27.54 6.33 -8.19
N PRO A 329 -27.07 5.08 -8.00
CA PRO A 329 -26.64 4.22 -9.08
C PRO A 329 -27.70 4.06 -10.17
N CYS A 330 -27.27 4.25 -11.42
CA CYS A 330 -28.08 4.04 -12.63
C CYS A 330 -27.31 3.09 -13.55
N SER A 331 -27.20 1.82 -13.18
CA SER A 331 -26.46 0.85 -13.98
C SER A 331 -26.96 0.84 -15.43
N GLN A 332 -26.06 1.14 -16.37
CA GLN A 332 -26.35 1.07 -17.81
C GLN A 332 -25.55 -0.08 -18.41
N GLY A 333 -26.18 -0.82 -19.30
CA GLY A 333 -25.56 -1.91 -20.01
C GLY A 333 -25.80 -3.29 -19.40
N PRO A 334 -25.37 -4.35 -20.09
CA PRO A 334 -25.68 -5.70 -19.65
C PRO A 334 -24.93 -6.09 -18.37
N GLY A 335 -25.61 -6.85 -17.50
CA GLY A 335 -25.03 -7.44 -16.29
C GLY A 335 -25.06 -6.54 -15.08
N ALA A 336 -24.75 -7.16 -13.94
CA ALA A 336 -24.69 -6.50 -12.65
C ALA A 336 -23.36 -5.74 -12.51
N LYS A 337 -23.43 -4.48 -12.08
CA LYS A 337 -22.26 -3.68 -11.70
C LYS A 337 -22.02 -3.81 -10.21
N LYS A 338 -20.74 -3.88 -9.83
CA LYS A 338 -20.30 -3.88 -8.46
C LYS A 338 -20.15 -2.44 -7.96
N TYR A 339 -20.73 -2.18 -6.79
CA TYR A 339 -20.54 -0.95 -6.02
C TYR A 339 -19.85 -1.33 -4.72
N SER A 340 -18.76 -0.64 -4.42
CA SER A 340 -17.97 -0.88 -3.23
C SER A 340 -18.13 0.28 -2.26
N ILE A 341 -18.35 -0.06 -1.00
CA ILE A 341 -18.47 0.91 0.09
C ILE A 341 -17.26 0.71 1.01
N TYR A 342 -16.54 1.77 1.28
CA TYR A 342 -15.36 1.78 2.14
C TYR A 342 -15.59 2.66 3.35
N LEU A 343 -15.20 2.18 4.52
CA LEU A 343 -15.13 2.96 5.75
C LEU A 343 -13.67 3.02 6.20
N TYR A 344 -13.15 4.23 6.36
CA TYR A 344 -11.79 4.47 6.83
C TYR A 344 -11.81 5.14 8.20
N ALA A 345 -11.02 4.66 9.14
CA ALA A 345 -10.74 5.33 10.40
C ALA A 345 -9.42 6.09 10.29
N LEU A 346 -9.43 7.37 10.62
CA LEU A 346 -8.30 8.28 10.44
C LEU A 346 -7.71 8.75 11.77
N SER A 347 -6.39 8.95 11.81
CA SER A 347 -5.65 9.52 12.95
C SER A 347 -5.86 11.04 13.14
N SER A 348 -6.49 11.73 12.18
CA SER A 348 -6.84 13.16 12.26
C SER A 348 -8.08 13.46 11.43
N LYS A 349 -8.69 14.63 11.67
CA LYS A 349 -9.71 15.18 10.79
C LYS A 349 -9.07 15.69 9.49
N LEU A 350 -9.89 15.79 8.43
CA LEU A 350 -9.52 16.38 7.15
C LEU A 350 -9.94 17.86 7.10
N THR A 351 -9.17 18.69 6.39
CA THR A 351 -9.39 20.13 6.29
C THR A 351 -10.09 20.57 4.99
N LEU A 352 -10.63 19.61 4.24
CA LEU A 352 -11.36 19.88 3.00
C LEU A 352 -12.73 20.52 3.28
N SER A 353 -13.17 21.40 2.40
CA SER A 353 -14.57 21.83 2.33
C SER A 353 -15.44 20.77 1.60
N ALA A 354 -16.75 20.88 1.72
CA ALA A 354 -17.69 19.97 1.05
C ALA A 354 -17.53 19.99 -0.49
N THR A 355 -17.24 21.15 -1.07
CA THR A 355 -17.08 21.33 -2.52
C THR A 355 -15.72 20.88 -3.04
N GLU A 356 -14.68 20.86 -2.21
CA GLU A 356 -13.36 20.34 -2.57
C GLU A 356 -13.25 18.81 -2.38
N ALA A 357 -14.14 18.22 -1.60
CA ALA A 357 -14.08 16.81 -1.22
C ALA A 357 -14.61 15.89 -2.33
N THR A 358 -13.83 15.75 -3.40
CA THR A 358 -13.98 14.68 -4.40
C THR A 358 -13.35 13.39 -3.86
N GLU A 359 -13.60 12.23 -4.50
CA GLU A 359 -12.93 10.99 -4.09
C GLU A 359 -11.42 11.15 -4.14
N SER A 360 -10.86 11.68 -5.23
CA SER A 360 -9.41 11.86 -5.40
C SER A 360 -8.80 12.77 -4.33
N SER A 361 -9.43 13.92 -4.03
CA SER A 361 -8.94 14.84 -3.00
C SER A 361 -9.05 14.24 -1.60
N LEU A 362 -10.10 13.46 -1.31
CA LEU A 362 -10.25 12.72 -0.06
C LEU A 362 -9.15 11.66 0.10
N LEU A 363 -8.91 10.84 -0.91
CA LEU A 363 -7.86 9.81 -0.89
C LEU A 363 -6.48 10.46 -0.68
N THR A 364 -6.21 11.57 -1.36
CA THR A 364 -4.98 12.35 -1.16
C THR A 364 -4.86 12.88 0.27
N ALA A 365 -5.91 13.51 0.79
CA ALA A 365 -5.92 14.08 2.13
C ALA A 365 -5.85 13.02 3.25
N MET A 366 -6.24 11.77 2.95
CA MET A 366 -6.18 10.63 3.85
C MET A 366 -4.80 9.96 3.88
N THR A 367 -3.91 10.29 2.94
CA THR A 367 -2.56 9.69 2.87
C THR A 367 -1.83 9.82 4.21
N GLY A 368 -1.30 8.72 4.72
CA GLY A 368 -0.61 8.65 6.02
C GLY A 368 -1.49 8.78 7.26
N LYS A 369 -2.81 8.96 7.11
CA LYS A 369 -3.76 9.13 8.23
C LYS A 369 -4.64 7.90 8.47
N VAL A 370 -4.76 6.98 7.51
CA VAL A 370 -5.60 5.78 7.66
C VAL A 370 -4.98 4.82 8.67
N ILE A 371 -5.71 4.49 9.72
CA ILE A 371 -5.31 3.54 10.78
C ILE A 371 -6.07 2.22 10.74
N SER A 372 -7.24 2.21 10.11
CA SER A 372 -8.04 1.00 9.87
C SER A 372 -9.04 1.25 8.75
N SER A 373 -9.46 0.19 8.07
CA SER A 373 -10.52 0.27 7.07
C SER A 373 -11.38 -1.00 7.07
N ALA A 374 -12.60 -0.86 6.57
CA ALA A 374 -13.52 -1.94 6.29
C ALA A 374 -14.22 -1.69 4.95
N SER A 375 -14.65 -2.73 4.27
CA SER A 375 -15.37 -2.62 3.01
C SER A 375 -16.58 -3.53 2.93
N LEU A 376 -17.51 -3.17 2.04
CA LEU A 376 -18.77 -3.86 1.79
C LEU A 376 -19.08 -3.72 0.30
N ASP A 377 -19.31 -4.81 -0.39
CA ASP A 377 -19.67 -4.83 -1.81
C ASP A 377 -21.15 -5.10 -2.00
N VAL A 378 -21.76 -4.50 -3.02
CA VAL A 378 -23.15 -4.74 -3.42
C VAL A 378 -23.26 -4.66 -4.94
N PHE A 379 -24.19 -5.38 -5.52
CA PHE A 379 -24.40 -5.45 -6.96
C PHE A 379 -25.74 -4.87 -7.37
N TYR A 380 -25.78 -4.21 -8.52
CA TYR A 380 -27.02 -3.75 -9.12
C TYR A 380 -27.00 -3.90 -10.63
N SER A 381 -28.10 -4.40 -11.18
CA SER A 381 -28.40 -4.42 -12.60
C SER A 381 -29.80 -3.89 -12.84
N ARG A 382 -29.96 -3.08 -13.88
CA ARG A 382 -31.31 -2.74 -14.39
C ARG A 382 -31.86 -3.94 -15.14
N THR A 383 -33.07 -4.29 -14.84
CA THR A 383 -33.87 -5.30 -15.58
C THR A 383 -34.56 -4.65 -16.75
#